data_5ff6cfed22c2cacb14bc3f8735ba4e64
#
_entry.id   5ff6cfed22c2cacb14bc3f8735ba4e64
#
_cell.length_a   1.000
_cell.length_b   1.000
_cell.length_c   1.000
_cell.angle_alpha   90.00
_cell.angle_beta   90.00
_cell.angle_gamma   90.00
#
_symmetry.space_group_name_H-M   'P 1'
#
loop_
_entity.id
_entity.type
_entity.pdbx_description
1 polymer ?
#
loop_
_entity_poly.entity_id
_entity_poly.type
_entity_poly.pdbx_seq_one_letter_code
_entity_poly.pdbx_strand_id
1 'polypeptide(L)'
;MKSEIKNAQFLVDGKPFRILSGEIHYFRVPREYWRDRLEKLKACGLNTVATYIPWNLHERTKGTFDFSGGLDLCSFLETADELGLKVILRPGPYICAEWEFGGFPAWLLAEPGLRLRCSEPKYLSYVKRYLEAVYNEVRKFFTRNIILLQIENGYASYGNDMVYYEFLKKLADESGYQNVLIAADGDSDIRITTEVPDGVWRVLMCGFSNPVPQLELYRKRQPDYPQLIIEYWDGWFAATGETFKMRDQHGIVEHLAKALEHGAHVNLYMFHGGTNFGFMNGALRSGNHYRQMTTSYDYAAPLTESGDVTELYRKFRELFAKYNPEFSAETPIPSDLPKASYGDVRLDEFAELSENLDVLSVHPQTSVYPLTMEEAGGDFGFMRYSAQLPAQSIPIPVTITRFQDCGFAYLNGKYLADFNQPEATFTIPANQSGTLDIIIENMGRTDFLCNLEDNRKGISGGVILNHQRFHFNWTSAPLPMEDLSKIKYGALPEFPVQKRPGFFRGRFQVETPMDTFLMIPGGSYGFCRINGRLLGRYNKSGPYYSLYVPATFLKKGENTVEVFEQDYLARPMVRFADHPNPDMKSFSTLE
;
A
#
# COMPACT_ATOMS: atom_id res chain seq x y z
N MET A 1 30.56 -2.55 -12.17
CA MET A 1 30.22 -1.17 -11.80
C MET A 1 30.47 -0.97 -10.33
N LYS A 2 31.06 0.16 -9.95
CA LYS A 2 31.31 0.55 -8.56
C LYS A 2 30.88 1.99 -8.34
N SER A 3 30.10 2.25 -7.28
CA SER A 3 29.82 3.61 -6.81
C SER A 3 30.67 3.93 -5.58
N GLU A 4 31.10 5.18 -5.46
CA GLU A 4 31.85 5.68 -4.32
C GLU A 4 31.66 7.19 -4.14
N ILE A 5 31.94 7.67 -2.93
CA ILE A 5 31.97 9.09 -2.63
C ILE A 5 33.43 9.51 -2.39
N LYS A 6 33.88 10.54 -3.10
CA LYS A 6 35.23 11.09 -2.96
C LYS A 6 35.21 12.59 -3.17
N ASN A 7 35.82 13.33 -2.24
CA ASN A 7 35.88 14.80 -2.30
C ASN A 7 34.49 15.46 -2.49
N ALA A 8 33.51 15.01 -1.70
CA ALA A 8 32.12 15.44 -1.78
C ALA A 8 31.47 15.26 -3.18
N GLN A 9 31.97 14.32 -3.97
CA GLN A 9 31.40 13.94 -5.26
C GLN A 9 30.96 12.48 -5.26
N PHE A 10 29.82 12.20 -5.88
CA PHE A 10 29.37 10.85 -6.14
C PHE A 10 29.93 10.38 -7.49
N LEU A 11 30.59 9.26 -7.49
CA LEU A 11 31.25 8.68 -8.65
C LEU A 11 30.67 7.30 -8.97
N VAL A 12 30.54 7.00 -10.26
CA VAL A 12 30.27 5.65 -10.78
C VAL A 12 31.42 5.27 -11.72
N ASP A 13 32.08 4.15 -11.44
CA ASP A 13 33.28 3.68 -12.14
C ASP A 13 34.35 4.79 -12.28
N GLY A 14 34.55 5.54 -11.18
CA GLY A 14 35.54 6.61 -11.06
C GLY A 14 35.19 7.91 -11.80
N LYS A 15 33.99 8.02 -12.41
CA LYS A 15 33.54 9.23 -13.10
C LYS A 15 32.43 9.92 -12.30
N PRO A 16 32.43 11.28 -12.25
CA PRO A 16 31.33 12.03 -11.65
C PRO A 16 29.99 11.62 -12.26
N PHE A 17 29.04 11.27 -11.40
CA PHE A 17 27.70 10.87 -11.80
C PHE A 17 26.66 11.68 -11.02
N ARG A 18 25.82 12.43 -11.74
CA ARG A 18 24.70 13.13 -11.14
C ARG A 18 23.47 12.23 -11.12
N ILE A 19 22.97 11.91 -9.94
CA ILE A 19 21.75 11.12 -9.79
C ILE A 19 20.56 12.02 -10.10
N LEU A 20 19.84 11.68 -11.17
CA LEU A 20 18.54 12.22 -11.53
C LEU A 20 17.58 11.03 -11.57
N SER A 21 16.85 10.82 -10.50
CA SER A 21 16.09 9.62 -10.24
C SER A 21 14.59 9.89 -10.09
N GLY A 22 13.79 8.86 -10.31
CA GLY A 22 12.37 8.85 -10.01
C GLY A 22 11.95 7.53 -9.36
N GLU A 23 11.07 7.60 -8.37
CA GLU A 23 10.56 6.43 -7.65
C GLU A 23 9.44 5.77 -8.43
N ILE A 24 9.56 4.46 -8.65
CA ILE A 24 8.53 3.59 -9.21
C ILE A 24 8.48 2.33 -8.34
N HIS A 25 7.35 2.07 -7.71
CA HIS A 25 7.15 0.87 -6.92
C HIS A 25 6.67 -0.27 -7.82
N TYR A 26 7.56 -1.24 -8.17
CA TYR A 26 7.21 -2.36 -9.05
C TYR A 26 5.96 -3.12 -8.59
N PHE A 27 5.74 -3.23 -7.29
CA PHE A 27 4.59 -3.93 -6.69
C PHE A 27 3.25 -3.15 -6.79
N ARG A 28 3.27 -1.87 -7.18
CA ARG A 28 2.10 -1.03 -7.47
C ARG A 28 1.77 -0.94 -8.96
N VAL A 29 2.52 -1.64 -9.80
CA VAL A 29 2.41 -1.60 -11.26
C VAL A 29 2.34 -3.03 -11.79
N PRO A 30 1.38 -3.40 -12.66
CA PRO A 30 1.40 -4.69 -13.32
C PRO A 30 2.74 -4.95 -14.02
N ARG A 31 3.26 -6.17 -13.90
CA ARG A 31 4.56 -6.56 -14.44
C ARG A 31 4.74 -6.18 -15.91
N GLU A 32 3.71 -6.37 -16.70
CA GLU A 32 3.69 -6.12 -18.14
C GLU A 32 3.89 -4.63 -18.48
N TYR A 33 3.69 -3.74 -17.50
CA TYR A 33 3.81 -2.29 -17.66
C TYR A 33 5.12 -1.71 -17.12
N TRP A 34 5.99 -2.51 -16.47
CA TRP A 34 7.24 -2.03 -15.93
C TRP A 34 8.12 -1.35 -16.98
N ARG A 35 8.25 -1.97 -18.17
CA ARG A 35 9.03 -1.40 -19.26
C ARG A 35 8.49 -0.05 -19.72
N ASP A 36 7.19 0.09 -19.93
CA ASP A 36 6.56 1.37 -20.31
C ASP A 36 6.87 2.48 -19.29
N ARG A 37 6.74 2.19 -18.01
CA ARG A 37 7.01 3.16 -16.93
C ARG A 37 8.49 3.55 -16.87
N LEU A 38 9.39 2.61 -17.03
CA LEU A 38 10.85 2.83 -17.06
C LEU A 38 11.30 3.59 -18.33
N GLU A 39 10.73 3.29 -19.48
CA GLU A 39 10.97 4.02 -20.73
C GLU A 39 10.51 5.48 -20.62
N LYS A 40 9.33 5.74 -20.05
CA LYS A 40 8.83 7.08 -19.77
C LYS A 40 9.71 7.82 -18.76
N LEU A 41 10.21 7.12 -17.72
CA LEU A 41 11.18 7.68 -16.77
C LEU A 41 12.44 8.13 -17.49
N LYS A 42 13.04 7.29 -18.32
CA LYS A 42 14.22 7.61 -19.12
C LYS A 42 13.94 8.77 -20.10
N ALA A 43 12.78 8.74 -20.77
CA ALA A 43 12.36 9.79 -21.70
C ALA A 43 12.04 11.13 -21.00
N CYS A 44 11.87 11.15 -19.68
CA CYS A 44 11.79 12.37 -18.87
C CYS A 44 13.17 13.03 -18.62
N GLY A 45 14.26 12.37 -19.01
CA GLY A 45 15.63 12.83 -18.76
C GLY A 45 16.25 12.30 -17.47
N LEU A 46 15.60 11.34 -16.81
CA LEU A 46 16.13 10.67 -15.63
C LEU A 46 17.08 9.53 -16.03
N ASN A 47 18.08 9.26 -15.19
CA ASN A 47 19.11 8.23 -15.43
C ASN A 47 19.10 7.11 -14.39
N THR A 48 18.25 7.23 -13.40
CA THR A 48 18.17 6.32 -12.25
C THR A 48 16.71 6.09 -11.89
N VAL A 49 16.37 4.88 -11.47
CA VAL A 49 15.08 4.54 -10.86
C VAL A 49 15.29 4.13 -9.41
N ALA A 50 14.40 4.55 -8.51
CA ALA A 50 14.36 4.07 -7.15
C ALA A 50 13.14 3.18 -6.93
N THR A 51 13.24 2.18 -6.05
CA THR A 51 12.12 1.35 -5.65
C THR A 51 12.28 0.80 -4.24
N TYR A 52 11.19 0.74 -3.49
CA TYR A 52 11.09 -0.02 -2.24
C TYR A 52 10.89 -1.51 -2.51
N ILE A 53 11.12 -2.32 -1.47
CA ILE A 53 10.79 -3.76 -1.43
C ILE A 53 9.91 -4.00 -0.21
N PRO A 54 8.61 -4.34 -0.38
CA PRO A 54 7.71 -4.58 0.74
C PRO A 54 7.88 -5.99 1.29
N TRP A 55 8.31 -6.10 2.54
CA TRP A 55 8.52 -7.40 3.19
C TRP A 55 7.25 -8.26 3.23
N ASN A 56 6.08 -7.64 3.48
CA ASN A 56 4.80 -8.33 3.58
C ASN A 56 4.34 -9.04 2.31
N LEU A 57 4.84 -8.64 1.12
CA LEU A 57 4.56 -9.36 -0.12
C LEU A 57 5.54 -10.49 -0.35
N HIS A 58 6.82 -10.31 -0.02
CA HIS A 58 7.87 -11.28 -0.27
C HIS A 58 7.94 -12.40 0.78
N GLU A 59 7.50 -12.16 2.01
CA GLU A 59 7.37 -13.16 3.09
C GLU A 59 6.00 -13.05 3.75
N ARG A 60 4.94 -13.21 2.97
CA ARG A 60 3.56 -13.18 3.45
C ARG A 60 3.30 -14.25 4.51
N THR A 61 3.82 -15.45 4.27
CA THR A 61 3.84 -16.55 5.24
C THR A 61 5.23 -16.69 5.81
N LYS A 62 5.35 -16.67 7.13
CA LYS A 62 6.61 -16.73 7.86
C LYS A 62 7.52 -17.86 7.35
N GLY A 63 8.71 -17.52 6.87
CA GLY A 63 9.71 -18.45 6.35
C GLY A 63 9.51 -18.85 4.88
N THR A 64 8.46 -18.37 4.22
CA THR A 64 8.22 -18.67 2.80
C THR A 64 8.35 -17.40 1.98
N PHE A 65 9.33 -17.38 1.08
CA PHE A 65 9.61 -16.23 0.20
C PHE A 65 9.03 -16.43 -1.19
N ASP A 66 8.50 -15.34 -1.76
CA ASP A 66 8.01 -15.29 -3.15
C ASP A 66 8.66 -14.11 -3.90
N PHE A 67 9.31 -14.42 -5.02
CA PHE A 67 9.90 -13.49 -5.97
C PHE A 67 9.40 -13.77 -7.39
N SER A 68 8.16 -14.22 -7.53
CA SER A 68 7.56 -14.61 -8.81
C SER A 68 6.50 -13.65 -9.32
N GLY A 69 6.13 -13.73 -10.59
CA GLY A 69 5.04 -12.97 -11.18
C GLY A 69 5.23 -11.45 -11.03
N GLY A 70 4.29 -10.78 -10.38
CA GLY A 70 4.35 -9.34 -10.06
C GLY A 70 5.38 -8.98 -8.98
N LEU A 71 5.98 -10.00 -8.33
CA LEU A 71 7.02 -9.85 -7.31
C LEU A 71 8.42 -10.20 -7.84
N ASP A 72 8.58 -10.47 -9.15
CA ASP A 72 9.86 -10.78 -9.80
C ASP A 72 10.75 -9.53 -9.88
N LEU A 73 11.37 -9.22 -8.74
CA LEU A 73 12.28 -8.08 -8.57
C LEU A 73 13.45 -8.15 -9.56
N CYS A 74 13.97 -9.34 -9.85
CA CYS A 74 15.05 -9.52 -10.80
C CYS A 74 14.67 -9.04 -12.20
N SER A 75 13.47 -9.38 -12.69
CA SER A 75 12.99 -8.91 -13.99
C SER A 75 12.81 -7.38 -14.04
N PHE A 76 12.38 -6.75 -12.94
CA PHE A 76 12.32 -5.29 -12.87
C PHE A 76 13.72 -4.65 -12.98
N LEU A 77 14.70 -5.18 -12.23
CA LEU A 77 16.08 -4.71 -12.24
C LEU A 77 16.78 -4.98 -13.59
N GLU A 78 16.49 -6.11 -14.24
CA GLU A 78 16.98 -6.41 -15.58
C GLU A 78 16.42 -5.43 -16.62
N THR A 79 15.12 -5.13 -16.56
CA THR A 79 14.51 -4.14 -17.46
C THR A 79 15.14 -2.75 -17.28
N ALA A 80 15.41 -2.35 -16.04
CA ALA A 80 16.12 -1.09 -15.78
C ALA A 80 17.55 -1.11 -16.37
N ASP A 81 18.28 -2.23 -16.20
CA ASP A 81 19.65 -2.39 -16.74
C ASP A 81 19.69 -2.38 -18.28
N GLU A 82 18.76 -3.07 -18.94
CA GLU A 82 18.60 -3.06 -20.40
C GLU A 82 18.35 -1.64 -20.95
N LEU A 83 17.62 -0.82 -20.19
CA LEU A 83 17.36 0.58 -20.53
C LEU A 83 18.55 1.51 -20.17
N GLY A 84 19.60 0.98 -19.54
CA GLY A 84 20.77 1.75 -19.08
C GLY A 84 20.52 2.57 -17.82
N LEU A 85 19.42 2.32 -17.11
CA LEU A 85 19.08 2.98 -15.86
C LEU A 85 19.90 2.41 -14.69
N LYS A 86 20.38 3.30 -13.82
CA LYS A 86 20.90 2.93 -12.51
C LYS A 86 19.75 2.73 -11.53
N VAL A 87 20.03 2.07 -10.40
CA VAL A 87 19.03 1.73 -9.41
C VAL A 87 19.42 2.19 -8.02
N ILE A 88 18.47 2.79 -7.32
CA ILE A 88 18.49 2.99 -5.87
C ILE A 88 17.56 1.94 -5.27
N LEU A 89 18.12 0.97 -4.57
CA LEU A 89 17.35 -0.10 -3.93
C LEU A 89 17.06 0.22 -2.48
N ARG A 90 15.79 0.13 -2.09
CA ARG A 90 15.29 0.54 -0.76
C ARG A 90 14.55 -0.64 -0.08
N PRO A 91 15.30 -1.65 0.44
CA PRO A 91 14.69 -2.90 0.93
C PRO A 91 14.04 -2.83 2.32
N GLY A 92 14.12 -1.71 2.99
CA GLY A 92 13.59 -1.55 4.33
C GLY A 92 14.53 -2.05 5.44
N PRO A 93 14.03 -2.81 6.45
CA PRO A 93 12.83 -3.68 6.52
C PRO A 93 11.49 -2.96 6.62
N TYR A 94 11.47 -1.71 7.04
CA TYR A 94 10.31 -0.81 7.05
C TYR A 94 10.42 0.16 5.87
N ILE A 95 9.32 0.36 5.14
CA ILE A 95 9.30 1.20 3.93
C ILE A 95 8.36 2.41 4.02
N CYS A 96 7.49 2.50 5.03
CA CYS A 96 6.43 3.52 5.10
C CYS A 96 5.50 3.45 3.87
N ALA A 97 5.60 4.39 2.98
CA ALA A 97 5.07 4.39 1.62
C ALA A 97 3.54 4.34 1.53
N GLU A 98 2.80 4.70 2.59
CA GLU A 98 1.34 4.57 2.68
C GLU A 98 0.86 3.14 2.32
N TRP A 99 1.78 2.19 2.50
CA TRP A 99 1.58 0.76 2.27
C TRP A 99 1.17 0.05 3.56
N GLU A 100 0.39 -1.00 3.42
CA GLU A 100 -0.13 -1.78 4.54
C GLU A 100 1.00 -2.15 5.52
N PHE A 101 0.85 -1.74 6.80
CA PHE A 101 1.80 -1.93 7.89
C PHE A 101 3.24 -1.41 7.61
N GLY A 102 3.37 -0.41 6.72
CA GLY A 102 4.71 0.09 6.32
C GLY A 102 5.60 -0.98 5.69
N GLY A 103 5.00 -2.00 5.07
CA GLY A 103 5.67 -3.11 4.43
C GLY A 103 5.99 -4.30 5.34
N PHE A 104 5.74 -4.22 6.63
CA PHE A 104 5.94 -5.36 7.54
C PHE A 104 4.91 -6.46 7.33
N PRO A 105 5.29 -7.76 7.42
CA PRO A 105 4.32 -8.84 7.37
C PRO A 105 3.51 -8.93 8.67
N ALA A 106 2.21 -9.18 8.54
CA ALA A 106 1.27 -9.22 9.66
C ALA A 106 1.64 -10.24 10.74
N TRP A 107 2.25 -11.37 10.37
CA TRP A 107 2.66 -12.42 11.31
C TRP A 107 3.66 -11.93 12.38
N LEU A 108 4.35 -10.80 12.18
CA LEU A 108 5.18 -10.18 13.23
C LEU A 108 4.35 -9.79 14.45
N LEU A 109 3.09 -9.37 14.26
CA LEU A 109 2.20 -8.99 15.34
C LEU A 109 1.64 -10.21 16.12
N ALA A 110 1.72 -11.41 15.55
CA ALA A 110 1.38 -12.65 16.27
C ALA A 110 2.48 -13.05 17.27
N GLU A 111 3.70 -12.51 17.12
CA GLU A 111 4.83 -12.86 17.99
C GLU A 111 4.72 -12.18 19.36
N PRO A 112 4.58 -12.95 20.47
CA PRO A 112 4.38 -12.36 21.79
C PRO A 112 5.57 -11.48 22.21
N GLY A 113 5.28 -10.24 22.63
CA GLY A 113 6.27 -9.31 23.18
C GLY A 113 7.29 -8.77 22.18
N LEU A 114 7.11 -9.03 20.89
CA LEU A 114 8.00 -8.51 19.85
C LEU A 114 7.96 -6.98 19.81
N ARG A 115 9.14 -6.36 19.72
CA ARG A 115 9.32 -4.93 19.45
C ARG A 115 9.94 -4.76 18.08
N LEU A 116 9.36 -3.85 17.30
CA LEU A 116 9.79 -3.57 15.93
C LEU A 116 10.83 -2.43 15.90
N ARG A 117 11.61 -2.40 14.83
CA ARG A 117 12.57 -1.33 14.51
C ARG A 117 13.53 -1.00 15.68
N CYS A 118 14.03 -2.02 16.35
CA CYS A 118 15.00 -1.88 17.44
C CYS A 118 15.90 -3.14 17.54
N SER A 119 16.87 -3.11 18.43
CA SER A 119 17.83 -4.20 18.65
C SER A 119 17.30 -5.40 19.45
N GLU A 120 15.97 -5.59 19.49
CA GLU A 120 15.37 -6.77 20.11
C GLU A 120 15.80 -8.04 19.34
N PRO A 121 16.42 -9.03 20.02
CA PRO A 121 17.11 -10.14 19.34
C PRO A 121 16.23 -10.99 18.41
N LYS A 122 14.96 -11.19 18.79
CA LYS A 122 14.01 -11.96 17.99
C LYS A 122 13.64 -11.21 16.72
N TYR A 123 13.40 -9.90 16.81
CA TYR A 123 13.16 -9.03 15.66
C TYR A 123 14.39 -9.02 14.72
N LEU A 124 15.60 -8.84 15.26
CA LEU A 124 16.82 -8.87 14.45
C LEU A 124 16.98 -10.20 13.69
N SER A 125 16.59 -11.33 14.30
CA SER A 125 16.65 -12.63 13.61
C SER A 125 15.73 -12.71 12.40
N TYR A 126 14.54 -12.10 12.47
CA TYR A 126 13.59 -12.03 11.36
C TYR A 126 14.06 -11.08 10.27
N VAL A 127 14.55 -9.90 10.66
CA VAL A 127 15.12 -8.91 9.73
C VAL A 127 16.32 -9.51 8.97
N LYS A 128 17.20 -10.23 9.67
CA LYS A 128 18.35 -10.92 9.04
C LYS A 128 17.87 -11.88 7.95
N ARG A 129 16.93 -12.77 8.28
CA ARG A 129 16.39 -13.74 7.33
C ARG A 129 15.79 -13.08 6.10
N TYR A 130 15.00 -12.01 6.29
CA TYR A 130 14.39 -11.26 5.21
C TYR A 130 15.42 -10.58 4.31
N LEU A 131 16.33 -9.79 4.90
CA LEU A 131 17.33 -9.06 4.12
C LEU A 131 18.32 -10.00 3.42
N GLU A 132 18.71 -11.12 4.05
CA GLU A 132 19.52 -12.14 3.39
C GLU A 132 18.83 -12.74 2.17
N ALA A 133 17.51 -13.02 2.25
CA ALA A 133 16.74 -13.50 1.12
C ALA A 133 16.71 -12.47 -0.02
N VAL A 134 16.40 -11.20 0.29
CA VAL A 134 16.39 -10.10 -0.70
C VAL A 134 17.78 -9.91 -1.31
N TYR A 135 18.82 -9.81 -0.49
CA TYR A 135 20.19 -9.58 -1.00
C TYR A 135 20.69 -10.74 -1.86
N ASN A 136 20.35 -11.98 -1.52
CA ASN A 136 20.69 -13.14 -2.34
C ASN A 136 19.98 -13.09 -3.71
N GLU A 137 18.71 -12.70 -3.74
CA GLU A 137 17.93 -12.55 -4.98
C GLU A 137 18.55 -11.52 -5.92
N VAL A 138 18.94 -10.36 -5.39
CA VAL A 138 19.44 -9.25 -6.21
C VAL A 138 20.96 -9.19 -6.37
N ARG A 139 21.70 -10.12 -5.78
CA ARG A 139 23.19 -10.08 -5.68
C ARG A 139 23.89 -9.81 -7.03
N LYS A 140 23.39 -10.40 -8.12
CA LYS A 140 23.96 -10.20 -9.46
C LYS A 140 23.91 -8.75 -9.94
N PHE A 141 23.02 -7.92 -9.38
CA PHE A 141 22.85 -6.51 -9.75
C PHE A 141 23.72 -5.56 -8.94
N PHE A 142 24.35 -6.01 -7.86
CA PHE A 142 25.26 -5.18 -7.04
C PHE A 142 26.44 -4.63 -7.85
N THR A 143 26.88 -5.35 -8.86
CA THR A 143 27.96 -4.92 -9.77
C THR A 143 27.46 -4.52 -11.15
N ARG A 144 26.15 -4.51 -11.40
CA ARG A 144 25.56 -4.15 -12.71
C ARG A 144 24.96 -2.76 -12.70
N ASN A 145 23.89 -2.53 -11.93
CA ASN A 145 23.15 -1.27 -11.97
C ASN A 145 22.70 -0.72 -10.61
N ILE A 146 22.79 -1.46 -9.49
CA ILE A 146 22.47 -0.93 -8.17
C ILE A 146 23.63 -0.04 -7.67
N ILE A 147 23.41 1.28 -7.68
CA ILE A 147 24.42 2.28 -7.26
C ILE A 147 24.27 2.71 -5.80
N LEU A 148 23.06 2.66 -5.25
CA LEU A 148 22.77 2.98 -3.86
C LEU A 148 21.90 1.90 -3.25
N LEU A 149 22.16 1.57 -1.98
CA LEU A 149 21.35 0.70 -1.15
C LEU A 149 20.95 1.46 0.11
N GLN A 150 19.65 1.59 0.36
CA GLN A 150 19.15 2.23 1.57
C GLN A 150 19.01 1.23 2.69
N ILE A 151 19.40 1.64 3.90
CA ILE A 151 19.11 0.92 5.14
C ILE A 151 18.04 1.67 5.91
N GLU A 152 16.99 0.97 6.33
CA GLU A 152 15.81 1.53 7.00
C GLU A 152 15.07 2.60 6.17
N ASN A 153 14.09 3.28 6.75
CA ASN A 153 13.41 4.42 6.16
C ASN A 153 12.83 5.34 7.23
N GLY A 154 13.23 6.62 7.22
CA GLY A 154 12.75 7.62 8.16
C GLY A 154 12.99 7.22 9.62
N TYR A 155 14.13 6.55 9.91
CA TYR A 155 14.38 5.96 11.23
C TYR A 155 14.47 7.01 12.33
N ALA A 156 15.02 8.18 12.04
CA ALA A 156 15.10 9.28 13.01
C ALA A 156 13.72 9.83 13.44
N SER A 157 12.66 9.51 12.70
CA SER A 157 11.27 9.81 13.11
C SER A 157 10.69 8.77 14.06
N TYR A 158 11.32 7.60 14.17
CA TYR A 158 10.84 6.46 14.95
C TYR A 158 11.70 6.21 16.18
N GLY A 159 13.02 6.18 16.03
CA GLY A 159 13.94 5.79 17.09
C GLY A 159 15.37 6.26 16.87
N ASN A 160 16.25 5.84 17.78
CA ASN A 160 17.67 6.18 17.79
C ASN A 160 18.56 5.02 18.24
N ASP A 161 18.13 3.78 18.04
CA ASP A 161 18.88 2.57 18.41
C ASP A 161 20.00 2.31 17.43
N MET A 162 21.21 2.76 17.76
CA MET A 162 22.39 2.57 16.92
C MET A 162 22.81 1.11 16.78
N VAL A 163 22.52 0.24 17.77
CA VAL A 163 22.81 -1.19 17.67
C VAL A 163 21.99 -1.82 16.54
N TYR A 164 20.72 -1.43 16.41
CA TYR A 164 19.86 -1.85 15.30
C TYR A 164 20.38 -1.31 13.96
N TYR A 165 20.74 -0.02 13.92
CA TYR A 165 21.18 0.62 12.68
C TYR A 165 22.51 0.02 12.17
N GLU A 166 23.49 -0.20 13.07
CA GLU A 166 24.74 -0.87 12.75
C GLU A 166 24.54 -2.34 12.33
N PHE A 167 23.54 -3.00 12.90
CA PHE A 167 23.17 -4.34 12.47
C PHE A 167 22.70 -4.38 11.01
N LEU A 168 21.86 -3.42 10.58
CA LEU A 168 21.42 -3.32 9.19
C LEU A 168 22.58 -3.06 8.24
N LYS A 169 23.48 -2.12 8.59
CA LYS A 169 24.71 -1.87 7.83
C LYS A 169 25.55 -3.13 7.70
N LYS A 170 25.79 -3.83 8.81
CA LYS A 170 26.55 -5.08 8.81
C LYS A 170 25.96 -6.13 7.87
N LEU A 171 24.63 -6.29 7.83
CA LEU A 171 23.96 -7.23 6.90
C LEU A 171 24.20 -6.83 5.43
N ALA A 172 24.16 -5.54 5.12
CA ALA A 172 24.48 -5.06 3.78
C ALA A 172 25.94 -5.36 3.41
N ASP A 173 26.89 -5.08 4.30
CA ASP A 173 28.31 -5.37 4.09
C ASP A 173 28.55 -6.89 3.90
N GLU A 174 27.99 -7.72 4.76
CA GLU A 174 28.10 -9.20 4.71
C GLU A 174 27.46 -9.80 3.45
N SER A 175 26.48 -9.13 2.84
CA SER A 175 25.87 -9.56 1.57
C SER A 175 26.82 -9.49 0.37
N GLY A 176 27.96 -8.80 0.53
CA GLY A 176 28.91 -8.52 -0.54
C GLY A 176 28.61 -7.23 -1.31
N TYR A 177 27.67 -6.39 -0.84
CA TYR A 177 27.44 -5.06 -1.41
C TYR A 177 28.62 -4.15 -1.08
N GLN A 178 29.25 -3.55 -2.08
CA GLN A 178 30.45 -2.73 -1.94
C GLN A 178 30.26 -1.29 -2.49
N ASN A 179 29.04 -0.93 -2.85
CA ASN A 179 28.67 0.40 -3.29
C ASN A 179 28.17 1.24 -2.10
N VAL A 180 27.72 2.46 -2.36
CA VAL A 180 27.35 3.42 -1.32
C VAL A 180 26.06 3.03 -0.62
N LEU A 181 26.08 3.03 0.72
CA LEU A 181 24.90 2.90 1.59
C LEU A 181 24.33 4.27 1.92
N ILE A 182 23.00 4.37 1.98
CA ILE A 182 22.29 5.60 2.35
C ILE A 182 21.32 5.37 3.50
N ALA A 183 21.08 6.43 4.28
CA ALA A 183 20.06 6.50 5.32
C ALA A 183 19.19 7.75 5.09
N ALA A 184 17.89 7.53 4.93
CA ALA A 184 16.92 8.55 4.55
C ALA A 184 16.15 9.08 5.74
N ASP A 185 16.15 10.40 5.95
CA ASP A 185 15.39 11.06 7.01
C ASP A 185 14.83 12.41 6.55
N GLY A 186 13.83 12.91 7.30
CA GLY A 186 13.18 14.19 7.02
C GLY A 186 13.98 15.41 7.50
N ASP A 187 13.34 16.56 7.40
CA ASP A 187 13.93 17.89 7.48
C ASP A 187 13.84 18.59 8.86
N SER A 188 13.28 17.94 9.89
CA SER A 188 13.19 18.54 11.24
C SER A 188 14.50 18.37 12.02
N ASP A 189 14.76 19.27 12.97
CA ASP A 189 15.98 19.30 13.76
C ASP A 189 16.33 17.96 14.41
N ILE A 190 15.35 17.30 15.02
CA ILE A 190 15.58 15.99 15.66
C ILE A 190 16.01 14.92 14.64
N ARG A 191 15.45 14.95 13.41
CA ARG A 191 15.80 14.01 12.35
C ARG A 191 17.19 14.27 11.80
N ILE A 192 17.53 15.54 11.60
CA ILE A 192 18.86 15.97 11.13
C ILE A 192 19.95 15.65 12.16
N THR A 193 19.64 15.68 13.46
CA THR A 193 20.61 15.47 14.55
C THR A 193 20.75 14.02 14.97
N THR A 194 19.82 13.13 14.61
CA THR A 194 19.93 11.69 14.90
C THR A 194 21.14 11.09 14.16
N GLU A 195 21.91 10.27 14.85
CA GLU A 195 23.11 9.64 14.31
C GLU A 195 22.78 8.59 13.25
N VAL A 196 23.71 8.38 12.31
CA VAL A 196 23.69 7.26 11.35
C VAL A 196 25.01 6.51 11.43
N PRO A 197 25.09 5.22 11.04
CA PRO A 197 26.32 4.46 11.08
C PRO A 197 27.45 5.09 10.26
N ASP A 198 28.67 4.94 10.72
CA ASP A 198 29.85 5.45 10.02
C ASP A 198 29.93 4.92 8.59
N GLY A 199 30.24 5.79 7.64
CA GLY A 199 30.35 5.45 6.23
C GLY A 199 29.00 5.38 5.49
N VAL A 200 27.87 5.60 6.17
CA VAL A 200 26.54 5.70 5.55
C VAL A 200 26.24 7.16 5.16
N TRP A 201 25.83 7.38 3.94
CA TRP A 201 25.48 8.69 3.44
C TRP A 201 24.06 9.08 3.90
N ARG A 202 23.96 10.14 4.69
CA ARG A 202 22.70 10.72 5.14
C ARG A 202 22.05 11.51 4.01
N VAL A 203 20.79 11.19 3.69
CA VAL A 203 20.05 11.78 2.58
C VAL A 203 18.70 12.35 3.04
N LEU A 204 18.23 13.38 2.36
CA LEU A 204 17.09 14.21 2.77
C LEU A 204 15.77 13.73 2.15
N MET A 205 14.70 13.75 2.94
CA MET A 205 13.30 13.64 2.48
C MET A 205 12.60 14.98 2.72
N CYS A 206 12.11 15.63 1.67
CA CYS A 206 11.43 16.94 1.74
C CYS A 206 10.65 17.23 0.45
N GLY A 207 9.93 18.35 0.39
CA GLY A 207 9.26 18.77 -0.84
C GLY A 207 8.22 19.89 -0.67
N PHE A 208 7.91 20.32 0.57
CA PHE A 208 6.88 21.34 0.80
C PHE A 208 7.39 22.79 0.68
N SER A 209 8.69 22.99 0.68
CA SER A 209 9.32 24.32 0.60
C SER A 209 10.65 24.24 -0.15
N ASN A 210 11.33 25.39 -0.32
CA ASN A 210 12.68 25.41 -0.86
C ASN A 210 13.61 24.52 -0.02
N PRO A 211 14.21 23.46 -0.59
CA PRO A 211 15.01 22.48 0.14
C PRO A 211 16.45 22.94 0.47
N VAL A 212 16.91 24.04 -0.13
CA VAL A 212 18.32 24.49 0.01
C VAL A 212 18.73 24.71 1.46
N PRO A 213 17.94 25.36 2.34
CA PRO A 213 18.30 25.50 3.75
C PRO A 213 18.53 24.17 4.47
N GLN A 214 17.69 23.16 4.21
CA GLN A 214 17.82 21.83 4.79
C GLN A 214 19.04 21.08 4.22
N LEU A 215 19.30 21.19 2.93
CA LEU A 215 20.50 20.63 2.32
C LEU A 215 21.77 21.19 2.96
N GLU A 216 21.82 22.48 3.26
CA GLU A 216 22.96 23.09 3.97
C GLU A 216 23.12 22.57 5.41
N LEU A 217 22.03 22.24 6.11
CA LEU A 217 22.11 21.60 7.41
C LEU A 217 22.67 20.17 7.33
N TYR A 218 22.28 19.41 6.32
CA TYR A 218 22.84 18.08 6.02
C TYR A 218 24.32 18.16 5.67
N ARG A 219 24.74 19.14 4.86
CA ARG A 219 26.16 19.39 4.51
C ARG A 219 27.02 19.65 5.75
N LYS A 220 26.50 20.41 6.74
CA LYS A 220 27.23 20.65 8.00
C LYS A 220 27.47 19.37 8.79
N ARG A 221 26.60 18.37 8.68
CA ARG A 221 26.73 17.09 9.37
C ARG A 221 27.68 16.13 8.67
N GLN A 222 27.70 16.16 7.34
CA GLN A 222 28.57 15.32 6.50
C GLN A 222 29.23 16.16 5.40
N PRO A 223 30.25 16.98 5.74
CA PRO A 223 30.86 17.92 4.77
C PRO A 223 31.58 17.23 3.61
N ASP A 224 32.04 15.99 3.81
CA ASP A 224 32.75 15.19 2.81
C ASP A 224 31.79 14.40 1.87
N TYR A 225 30.47 14.55 2.05
CA TYR A 225 29.47 13.90 1.25
C TYR A 225 28.74 14.89 0.35
N PRO A 226 28.33 14.49 -0.88
CA PRO A 226 27.44 15.30 -1.68
C PRO A 226 26.05 15.39 -1.08
N GLN A 227 25.13 16.11 -1.68
CA GLN A 227 23.76 16.28 -1.22
C GLN A 227 22.81 15.49 -2.10
N LEU A 228 21.88 14.73 -1.49
CA LEU A 228 20.83 13.99 -2.19
C LEU A 228 19.50 14.19 -1.48
N ILE A 229 18.49 14.56 -2.24
CA ILE A 229 17.09 14.46 -1.84
C ILE A 229 16.59 13.12 -2.35
N ILE A 230 16.43 12.15 -1.43
CA ILE A 230 15.99 10.79 -1.79
C ILE A 230 14.46 10.68 -1.91
N GLU A 231 13.74 11.58 -1.29
CA GLU A 231 12.32 11.78 -1.53
C GLU A 231 12.05 13.27 -1.72
N TYR A 232 11.94 13.67 -2.99
CA TYR A 232 11.41 14.98 -3.32
C TYR A 232 9.92 14.84 -3.56
N TRP A 233 9.11 15.23 -2.56
CA TRP A 233 7.65 15.08 -2.61
C TRP A 233 7.05 16.06 -3.62
N ASP A 234 6.81 15.59 -4.83
CA ASP A 234 6.25 16.35 -5.95
C ASP A 234 4.73 16.29 -6.05
N GLY A 235 4.12 15.41 -5.29
CA GLY A 235 2.69 15.24 -5.09
C GLY A 235 2.36 14.97 -3.63
N TRP A 236 1.24 14.28 -3.38
CA TRP A 236 0.88 13.77 -2.06
C TRP A 236 -0.17 12.65 -2.16
N PHE A 237 -0.16 11.78 -1.19
CA PHE A 237 -1.15 10.71 -1.06
C PHE A 237 -2.52 11.24 -0.60
N ALA A 238 -3.55 10.41 -0.74
CA ALA A 238 -4.89 10.69 -0.28
C ALA A 238 -5.39 9.61 0.69
N ALA A 239 -6.13 10.04 1.71
CA ALA A 239 -6.90 9.17 2.58
C ALA A 239 -8.40 9.34 2.31
N THR A 240 -9.16 8.31 2.62
CA THR A 240 -10.61 8.29 2.46
C THR A 240 -11.28 9.44 3.22
N GLY A 241 -12.19 10.14 2.55
CA GLY A 241 -12.91 11.30 3.09
C GLY A 241 -12.16 12.62 3.00
N GLU A 242 -10.93 12.63 2.48
CA GLU A 242 -10.20 13.87 2.18
C GLU A 242 -10.59 14.43 0.81
N THR A 243 -10.36 15.72 0.60
CA THR A 243 -10.40 16.32 -0.75
C THR A 243 -9.11 15.98 -1.48
N PHE A 244 -9.20 15.76 -2.79
CA PHE A 244 -8.02 15.61 -3.63
C PHE A 244 -7.14 16.85 -3.55
N LYS A 245 -5.88 16.68 -3.17
CA LYS A 245 -4.94 17.79 -2.96
C LYS A 245 -3.96 17.86 -4.12
N MET A 246 -4.29 18.67 -5.12
CA MET A 246 -3.26 19.06 -6.09
C MET A 246 -2.34 20.11 -5.46
N ARG A 247 -1.05 19.86 -5.55
CA ARG A 247 -0.02 20.82 -5.14
C ARG A 247 0.21 21.86 -6.24
N ASP A 248 0.74 23.02 -5.87
CA ASP A 248 1.19 24.02 -6.82
C ASP A 248 2.37 23.51 -7.66
N GLN A 249 2.09 23.11 -8.91
CA GLN A 249 3.09 22.57 -9.81
C GLN A 249 4.20 23.57 -10.15
N HIS A 250 3.92 24.87 -10.13
CA HIS A 250 4.94 25.89 -10.38
C HIS A 250 5.96 25.93 -9.24
N GLY A 251 5.49 26.00 -8.00
CA GLY A 251 6.34 25.96 -6.81
C GLY A 251 7.15 24.67 -6.69
N ILE A 252 6.56 23.52 -7.04
CA ILE A 252 7.27 22.22 -7.07
C ILE A 252 8.48 22.29 -8.03
N VAL A 253 8.27 22.73 -9.26
CA VAL A 253 9.34 22.80 -10.28
C VAL A 253 10.39 23.84 -9.90
N GLU A 254 9.99 24.99 -9.37
CA GLU A 254 10.91 26.04 -8.92
C GLU A 254 11.79 25.58 -7.76
N HIS A 255 11.22 24.92 -6.75
CA HIS A 255 11.97 24.39 -5.61
C HIS A 255 12.95 23.30 -6.02
N LEU A 256 12.55 22.42 -6.94
CA LEU A 256 13.44 21.40 -7.50
C LEU A 256 14.58 22.04 -8.29
N ALA A 257 14.29 23.07 -9.10
CA ALA A 257 15.32 23.80 -9.85
C ALA A 257 16.38 24.39 -8.91
N LYS A 258 15.96 25.03 -7.79
CA LYS A 258 16.89 25.56 -6.76
C LYS A 258 17.78 24.47 -6.17
N ALA A 259 17.25 23.29 -5.88
CA ALA A 259 18.04 22.15 -5.40
C ALA A 259 19.08 21.70 -6.45
N LEU A 260 18.66 21.59 -7.69
CA LEU A 260 19.55 21.21 -8.79
C LEU A 260 20.62 22.27 -9.07
N GLU A 261 20.29 23.56 -9.03
CA GLU A 261 21.26 24.68 -9.13
C GLU A 261 22.26 24.65 -7.97
N HIS A 262 21.81 24.26 -6.77
CA HIS A 262 22.66 24.09 -5.59
C HIS A 262 23.60 22.87 -5.68
N GLY A 263 23.48 22.07 -6.70
CA GLY A 263 24.31 20.88 -6.96
C GLY A 263 23.77 19.58 -6.38
N ALA A 264 22.55 19.56 -5.83
CA ALA A 264 21.98 18.37 -5.25
C ALA A 264 21.65 17.28 -6.30
N HIS A 265 21.82 16.03 -5.91
CA HIS A 265 21.20 14.87 -6.52
C HIS A 265 19.72 14.81 -6.12
N VAL A 266 18.87 14.16 -6.93
CA VAL A 266 17.43 14.09 -6.63
C VAL A 266 16.81 12.76 -7.03
N ASN A 267 15.83 12.32 -6.25
CA ASN A 267 14.87 11.29 -6.59
C ASN A 267 13.45 11.87 -6.43
N LEU A 268 12.67 11.88 -7.49
CA LEU A 268 11.26 12.30 -7.43
C LEU A 268 10.43 11.26 -6.68
N TYR A 269 9.72 11.66 -5.67
CA TYR A 269 8.78 10.82 -4.93
C TYR A 269 7.38 11.42 -5.04
N MET A 270 6.54 10.88 -5.89
CA MET A 270 6.68 9.71 -6.79
C MET A 270 6.88 10.17 -8.23
N PHE A 271 7.69 9.46 -9.02
CA PHE A 271 7.62 9.61 -10.48
C PHE A 271 6.36 8.93 -11.04
N HIS A 272 6.01 7.77 -10.49
CA HIS A 272 4.76 7.05 -10.77
C HIS A 272 4.27 6.41 -9.49
N GLY A 273 3.11 6.83 -9.01
CA GLY A 273 2.55 6.30 -7.78
C GLY A 273 1.99 4.88 -7.93
N GLY A 274 1.13 4.66 -8.91
CA GLY A 274 0.49 3.37 -9.18
C GLY A 274 -0.72 3.09 -8.29
N THR A 275 -0.98 1.82 -7.98
CA THR A 275 -2.19 1.34 -7.30
C THR A 275 -1.86 0.45 -6.11
N ASN A 276 -2.51 0.68 -4.98
CA ASN A 276 -2.52 -0.22 -3.83
C ASN A 276 -3.48 -1.38 -4.09
N PHE A 277 -3.12 -2.29 -5.01
CA PHE A 277 -3.98 -3.40 -5.36
C PHE A 277 -4.34 -4.26 -4.13
N GLY A 278 -5.52 -4.84 -4.18
CA GLY A 278 -6.00 -5.69 -3.11
C GLY A 278 -6.35 -4.92 -1.83
N PHE A 279 -5.82 -5.38 -0.72
CA PHE A 279 -5.99 -4.76 0.59
C PHE A 279 -4.67 -4.12 1.10
N MET A 280 -3.78 -3.74 0.18
CA MET A 280 -2.44 -3.26 0.52
C MET A 280 -2.37 -1.76 0.80
N ASN A 281 -3.48 -1.04 0.81
CA ASN A 281 -3.51 0.32 1.33
C ASN A 281 -3.17 0.34 2.82
N GLY A 282 -2.27 1.22 3.23
CA GLY A 282 -1.99 1.50 4.63
C GLY A 282 -3.07 2.38 5.29
N ALA A 283 -2.75 2.88 6.45
CA ALA A 283 -3.60 3.82 7.17
C ALA A 283 -2.77 4.79 8.02
N LEU A 284 -3.34 5.93 8.36
CA LEU A 284 -2.81 6.84 9.36
C LEU A 284 -3.71 6.86 10.60
N ARG A 285 -3.10 6.96 11.77
CA ARG A 285 -3.81 7.17 13.02
C ARG A 285 -3.25 8.39 13.74
N SER A 286 -4.11 9.31 14.11
CA SER A 286 -3.76 10.47 14.94
C SER A 286 -4.76 10.54 16.11
N GLY A 287 -4.32 10.11 17.30
CA GLY A 287 -5.22 9.88 18.42
C GLY A 287 -6.29 8.84 18.07
N ASN A 288 -7.57 9.23 18.19
CA ASN A 288 -8.71 8.39 17.85
C ASN A 288 -9.12 8.49 16.36
N HIS A 289 -8.46 9.33 15.57
CA HIS A 289 -8.76 9.50 14.16
C HIS A 289 -7.97 8.50 13.33
N TYR A 290 -8.67 7.51 12.81
CA TYR A 290 -8.15 6.55 11.85
C TYR A 290 -8.52 7.00 10.43
N ARG A 291 -7.55 7.01 9.52
CA ARG A 291 -7.71 7.39 8.12
C ARG A 291 -7.15 6.30 7.23
N GLN A 292 -8.04 5.62 6.52
CA GLN A 292 -7.67 4.60 5.54
C GLN A 292 -7.10 5.28 4.28
N MET A 293 -5.96 4.80 3.78
CA MET A 293 -5.44 5.22 2.49
C MET A 293 -6.33 4.72 1.36
N THR A 294 -6.36 5.47 0.26
CA THR A 294 -7.11 5.09 -0.94
C THR A 294 -6.41 3.97 -1.72
N THR A 295 -7.21 3.23 -2.52
CA THR A 295 -6.66 2.22 -3.46
C THR A 295 -5.79 2.89 -4.51
N SER A 296 -6.23 4.00 -5.09
CA SER A 296 -5.36 4.78 -5.97
C SER A 296 -4.21 5.39 -5.18
N TYR A 297 -3.00 5.20 -5.67
CA TYR A 297 -1.81 5.90 -5.23
C TYR A 297 -1.29 6.83 -6.34
N ASP A 298 -2.22 7.48 -7.04
CA ASP A 298 -1.90 8.42 -8.14
C ASP A 298 -0.85 9.47 -7.75
N TYR A 299 -0.93 9.93 -6.49
CA TYR A 299 0.01 10.86 -5.87
C TYR A 299 0.04 12.26 -6.55
N ALA A 300 -0.73 12.49 -7.60
CA ALA A 300 -0.58 13.60 -8.54
C ALA A 300 0.84 13.67 -9.15
N ALA A 301 1.42 12.51 -9.41
CA ALA A 301 2.79 12.31 -9.90
C ALA A 301 2.96 12.74 -11.37
N PRO A 302 4.21 12.81 -11.89
CA PRO A 302 4.48 13.02 -13.30
C PRO A 302 3.81 12.04 -14.26
N LEU A 303 3.63 10.78 -13.86
CA LEU A 303 2.74 9.83 -14.53
C LEU A 303 1.50 9.59 -13.69
N THR A 304 0.32 9.60 -14.33
CA THR A 304 -0.94 9.24 -13.68
C THR A 304 -0.92 7.80 -13.17
N GLU A 305 -1.91 7.38 -12.36
CA GLU A 305 -2.07 5.99 -11.92
C GLU A 305 -2.03 4.97 -13.07
N SER A 306 -2.61 5.31 -14.23
CA SER A 306 -2.56 4.49 -15.45
C SER A 306 -1.27 4.64 -16.27
N GLY A 307 -0.37 5.55 -15.87
CA GLY A 307 0.92 5.77 -16.52
C GLY A 307 0.90 6.78 -17.65
N ASP A 308 -0.14 7.62 -17.75
CA ASP A 308 -0.19 8.67 -18.76
C ASP A 308 0.70 9.86 -18.37
N VAL A 309 1.24 10.49 -19.38
CA VAL A 309 2.12 11.66 -19.23
C VAL A 309 1.33 12.90 -18.85
N THR A 310 1.68 13.51 -17.71
CA THR A 310 1.03 14.73 -17.20
C THR A 310 1.75 16.01 -17.66
N GLU A 311 1.17 17.17 -17.35
CA GLU A 311 1.81 18.45 -17.52
C GLU A 311 3.06 18.60 -16.61
N LEU A 312 3.00 18.05 -15.39
CA LEU A 312 4.15 18.04 -14.47
C LEU A 312 5.35 17.26 -15.06
N TYR A 313 5.07 16.12 -15.72
CA TYR A 313 6.08 15.36 -16.44
C TYR A 313 6.81 16.24 -17.49
N ARG A 314 6.06 17.01 -18.29
CA ARG A 314 6.61 17.87 -19.34
C ARG A 314 7.52 18.96 -18.75
N LYS A 315 7.09 19.58 -17.67
CA LYS A 315 7.89 20.57 -16.93
C LYS A 315 9.17 19.99 -16.35
N PHE A 316 9.10 18.80 -15.75
CA PHE A 316 10.30 18.12 -15.25
C PHE A 316 11.23 17.69 -16.38
N ARG A 317 10.71 17.24 -17.50
CA ARG A 317 11.52 16.92 -18.67
C ARG A 317 12.32 18.13 -19.17
N GLU A 318 11.70 19.29 -19.27
CA GLU A 318 12.38 20.55 -19.64
C GLU A 318 13.44 20.94 -18.61
N LEU A 319 13.17 20.72 -17.32
CA LEU A 319 14.13 20.98 -16.27
C LEU A 319 15.32 20.02 -16.34
N PHE A 320 15.10 18.71 -16.43
CA PHE A 320 16.16 17.70 -16.44
C PHE A 320 17.04 17.77 -17.71
N ALA A 321 16.51 18.23 -18.83
CA ALA A 321 17.30 18.46 -20.03
C ALA A 321 18.48 19.44 -19.81
N LYS A 322 18.40 20.31 -18.80
CA LYS A 322 19.49 21.26 -18.45
C LYS A 322 20.60 20.62 -17.63
N TYR A 323 20.32 19.48 -16.98
CA TYR A 323 21.22 18.86 -15.98
C TYR A 323 21.70 17.46 -16.35
N ASN A 324 21.10 16.82 -17.35
CA ASN A 324 21.52 15.53 -17.88
C ASN A 324 22.18 15.69 -19.25
N PRO A 325 23.52 15.71 -19.33
CA PRO A 325 24.23 15.93 -20.60
C PRO A 325 24.08 14.76 -21.58
N GLU A 326 23.66 13.57 -21.10
CA GLU A 326 23.43 12.41 -21.97
C GLU A 326 22.01 12.36 -22.51
N PHE A 327 21.12 13.26 -22.07
CA PHE A 327 19.74 13.33 -22.48
C PHE A 327 19.53 14.33 -23.64
N SER A 328 18.83 13.89 -24.68
CA SER A 328 18.34 14.77 -25.73
C SER A 328 16.87 15.09 -25.55
N ALA A 329 16.53 16.38 -25.60
CA ALA A 329 15.14 16.83 -25.59
C ALA A 329 14.33 16.34 -26.80
N GLU A 330 15.02 15.88 -27.87
CA GLU A 330 14.40 15.29 -29.06
C GLU A 330 14.02 13.81 -28.86
N THR A 331 14.47 13.16 -27.77
CA THR A 331 14.07 11.79 -27.46
C THR A 331 12.54 11.69 -27.43
N PRO A 332 11.90 10.81 -28.22
CA PRO A 332 10.45 10.70 -28.23
C PRO A 332 9.92 10.22 -26.88
N ILE A 333 8.81 10.79 -26.45
CA ILE A 333 8.07 10.28 -25.28
C ILE A 333 7.28 9.08 -25.74
N PRO A 334 7.37 7.90 -25.05
CA PRO A 334 6.51 6.77 -25.35
C PRO A 334 5.03 7.15 -25.28
N SER A 335 4.23 6.61 -26.18
CA SER A 335 2.79 6.89 -26.23
C SER A 335 2.09 6.33 -24.98
N ASP A 336 1.04 7.01 -24.56
CA ASP A 336 0.18 6.50 -23.48
C ASP A 336 -0.54 5.21 -23.92
N LEU A 337 -0.75 4.31 -22.97
CA LEU A 337 -1.44 3.05 -23.23
C LEU A 337 -2.93 3.32 -23.58
N PRO A 338 -3.51 2.56 -24.54
CA PRO A 338 -4.88 2.78 -24.96
C PRO A 338 -5.86 2.43 -23.83
N LYS A 339 -6.94 3.20 -23.75
CA LYS A 339 -8.02 3.02 -22.79
C LYS A 339 -9.34 2.81 -23.50
N ALA A 340 -10.24 2.06 -22.86
CA ALA A 340 -11.57 1.80 -23.38
C ALA A 340 -12.67 2.03 -22.35
N SER A 341 -13.82 2.53 -22.81
CA SER A 341 -15.07 2.46 -22.09
C SER A 341 -15.80 1.18 -22.50
N TYR A 342 -16.08 0.29 -21.54
CA TYR A 342 -16.92 -0.88 -21.76
C TYR A 342 -18.38 -0.62 -21.37
N GLY A 343 -18.68 0.62 -20.90
CA GLY A 343 -20.03 1.06 -20.57
C GLY A 343 -20.58 0.49 -19.26
N ASP A 344 -21.92 0.45 -19.20
CA ASP A 344 -22.64 -0.01 -18.02
C ASP A 344 -22.79 -1.53 -18.03
N VAL A 345 -22.44 -2.15 -16.90
CA VAL A 345 -22.56 -3.60 -16.69
C VAL A 345 -23.54 -3.85 -15.54
N ARG A 346 -24.60 -4.57 -15.82
CA ARG A 346 -25.57 -4.99 -14.81
C ARG A 346 -24.96 -6.07 -13.93
N LEU A 347 -25.15 -5.96 -12.62
CA LEU A 347 -24.83 -6.98 -11.63
C LEU A 347 -26.14 -7.75 -11.37
N ASP A 348 -26.31 -8.90 -11.98
CA ASP A 348 -27.56 -9.65 -12.01
C ASP A 348 -27.61 -10.84 -11.04
N GLU A 349 -26.51 -11.09 -10.33
CA GLU A 349 -26.40 -12.15 -9.33
C GLU A 349 -25.99 -11.53 -7.96
N PHE A 350 -26.50 -12.13 -6.87
CA PHE A 350 -26.20 -11.72 -5.49
C PHE A 350 -25.94 -12.91 -4.59
N ALA A 351 -25.01 -12.74 -3.63
CA ALA A 351 -24.74 -13.69 -2.57
C ALA A 351 -24.59 -12.95 -1.24
N GLU A 352 -25.45 -13.25 -0.26
CA GLU A 352 -25.37 -12.63 1.06
C GLU A 352 -24.15 -13.12 1.83
N LEU A 353 -23.45 -12.20 2.52
CA LEU A 353 -22.26 -12.55 3.30
C LEU A 353 -22.56 -13.59 4.36
N SER A 354 -23.64 -13.42 5.11
CA SER A 354 -24.01 -14.31 6.23
C SER A 354 -24.26 -15.75 5.80
N GLU A 355 -24.73 -15.98 4.57
CA GLU A 355 -24.98 -17.33 4.02
C GLU A 355 -23.71 -18.00 3.51
N ASN A 356 -22.61 -17.26 3.38
CA ASN A 356 -21.36 -17.74 2.79
C ASN A 356 -20.18 -17.74 3.79
N LEU A 357 -20.41 -17.43 5.06
CA LEU A 357 -19.34 -17.34 6.07
C LEU A 357 -18.52 -18.62 6.19
N ASP A 358 -19.16 -19.79 6.12
CA ASP A 358 -18.47 -21.09 6.28
C ASP A 358 -17.52 -21.38 5.11
N VAL A 359 -17.90 -21.04 3.87
CA VAL A 359 -17.07 -21.29 2.68
C VAL A 359 -15.96 -20.25 2.53
N LEU A 360 -16.12 -19.07 3.13
CA LEU A 360 -15.12 -17.99 3.16
C LEU A 360 -14.10 -18.16 4.28
N SER A 361 -14.47 -18.90 5.36
CA SER A 361 -13.62 -19.11 6.54
C SER A 361 -12.43 -20.01 6.21
N VAL A 362 -11.22 -19.56 6.52
CA VAL A 362 -10.00 -20.36 6.37
C VAL A 362 -9.41 -20.67 7.74
N HIS A 363 -8.94 -21.89 7.93
CA HIS A 363 -8.24 -22.35 9.15
C HIS A 363 -8.93 -21.95 10.49
N PRO A 364 -10.24 -22.28 10.70
CA PRO A 364 -10.94 -21.90 11.92
C PRO A 364 -10.26 -22.51 13.16
N GLN A 365 -10.07 -21.68 14.20
CA GLN A 365 -9.42 -22.06 15.45
C GLN A 365 -10.33 -21.74 16.63
N THR A 366 -10.49 -22.70 17.56
CA THR A 366 -11.26 -22.49 18.77
C THR A 366 -10.35 -22.16 19.95
N SER A 367 -10.69 -21.10 20.67
CA SER A 367 -9.95 -20.58 21.82
C SER A 367 -10.90 -20.01 22.89
N VAL A 368 -10.38 -19.82 24.11
CA VAL A 368 -11.17 -19.26 25.21
C VAL A 368 -11.57 -17.82 24.89
N TYR A 369 -10.63 -16.99 24.46
CA TYR A 369 -10.85 -15.62 23.97
C TYR A 369 -10.84 -15.58 22.44
N PRO A 370 -11.47 -14.58 21.82
CA PRO A 370 -11.25 -14.31 20.40
C PRO A 370 -9.76 -14.13 20.11
N LEU A 371 -9.29 -14.67 18.99
CA LEU A 371 -7.92 -14.44 18.50
C LEU A 371 -7.89 -13.19 17.63
N THR A 372 -6.82 -12.42 17.68
CA THR A 372 -6.59 -11.38 16.67
C THR A 372 -6.41 -12.00 15.29
N MET A 373 -6.50 -11.19 14.24
CA MET A 373 -6.32 -11.66 12.86
C MET A 373 -4.97 -12.36 12.70
N GLU A 374 -3.92 -11.77 13.24
CA GLU A 374 -2.55 -12.25 13.14
C GLU A 374 -2.34 -13.56 13.92
N GLU A 375 -2.90 -13.66 15.13
CA GLU A 375 -2.86 -14.90 15.94
C GLU A 375 -3.61 -16.04 15.27
N ALA A 376 -4.68 -15.73 14.51
CA ALA A 376 -5.41 -16.70 13.70
C ALA A 376 -4.72 -17.03 12.35
N GLY A 377 -3.59 -16.41 12.06
CA GLY A 377 -2.83 -16.62 10.82
C GLY A 377 -3.36 -15.85 9.61
N GLY A 378 -4.21 -14.84 9.84
CA GLY A 378 -4.69 -13.91 8.81
C GLY A 378 -3.79 -12.69 8.67
N ASP A 379 -3.82 -12.06 7.52
CA ASP A 379 -3.06 -10.85 7.21
C ASP A 379 -3.94 -9.68 6.77
N PHE A 380 -4.94 -9.91 5.95
CA PHE A 380 -5.88 -8.89 5.46
C PHE A 380 -7.30 -9.46 5.26
N GLY A 381 -8.22 -8.60 4.79
CA GLY A 381 -9.62 -8.95 4.62
C GLY A 381 -10.41 -8.83 5.92
N PHE A 382 -11.11 -9.88 6.30
CA PHE A 382 -12.00 -9.87 7.46
C PHE A 382 -11.67 -11.00 8.43
N MET A 383 -12.17 -10.87 9.66
CA MET A 383 -12.17 -11.93 10.68
C MET A 383 -13.60 -12.29 11.02
N ARG A 384 -13.91 -13.59 11.10
CA ARG A 384 -15.14 -14.13 11.68
C ARG A 384 -14.88 -14.63 13.09
N TYR A 385 -15.75 -14.26 14.00
CA TYR A 385 -15.82 -14.78 15.35
C TYR A 385 -17.19 -15.41 15.58
N SER A 386 -17.24 -16.69 15.91
CA SER A 386 -18.47 -17.44 16.06
C SER A 386 -18.58 -18.05 17.46
N ALA A 387 -19.73 -17.90 18.13
CA ALA A 387 -19.99 -18.50 19.42
C ALA A 387 -21.47 -18.84 19.59
N GLN A 388 -21.77 -19.83 20.43
CA GLN A 388 -23.14 -20.23 20.77
C GLN A 388 -23.67 -19.41 21.94
N LEU A 389 -24.84 -18.82 21.78
CA LEU A 389 -25.54 -18.08 22.82
C LEU A 389 -26.78 -18.84 23.30
N PRO A 390 -26.95 -19.01 24.62
CA PRO A 390 -28.19 -19.54 25.18
C PRO A 390 -29.30 -18.49 25.12
N ALA A 391 -30.56 -18.94 25.05
CA ALA A 391 -31.72 -18.07 25.19
C ALA A 391 -31.77 -17.40 26.56
N GLN A 392 -32.15 -16.12 26.57
CA GLN A 392 -32.37 -15.34 27.79
C GLN A 392 -33.76 -14.73 27.76
N SER A 393 -34.40 -14.61 28.91
CA SER A 393 -35.77 -14.06 29.02
C SER A 393 -35.85 -12.54 28.83
N ILE A 394 -34.71 -11.85 28.87
CA ILE A 394 -34.60 -10.41 28.67
C ILE A 394 -33.62 -10.10 27.53
N PRO A 395 -33.70 -8.94 26.90
CA PRO A 395 -32.69 -8.51 25.94
C PRO A 395 -31.30 -8.41 26.59
N ILE A 396 -30.27 -8.81 25.86
CA ILE A 396 -28.88 -8.81 26.37
C ILE A 396 -28.05 -7.79 25.56
N PRO A 397 -27.48 -6.75 26.19
CA PRO A 397 -26.45 -5.96 25.59
C PRO A 397 -25.15 -6.77 25.44
N VAL A 398 -24.56 -6.69 24.25
CA VAL A 398 -23.26 -7.27 23.91
C VAL A 398 -22.30 -6.13 23.65
N THR A 399 -21.15 -6.14 24.34
CA THR A 399 -20.10 -5.15 24.13
C THR A 399 -18.83 -5.84 23.67
N ILE A 400 -18.28 -5.40 22.52
CA ILE A 400 -16.98 -5.84 22.04
C ILE A 400 -15.96 -4.81 22.53
N THR A 401 -14.99 -5.28 23.32
CA THR A 401 -13.94 -4.40 23.86
C THR A 401 -12.67 -4.52 23.04
N ARG A 402 -12.06 -3.38 22.69
CA ARG A 402 -10.82 -3.30 21.91
C ARG A 402 -10.82 -4.17 20.67
N PHE A 403 -11.32 -3.65 19.61
CA PHE A 403 -11.28 -4.27 18.27
C PHE A 403 -10.77 -3.26 17.23
N GLN A 404 -10.36 -3.74 16.09
CA GLN A 404 -9.94 -2.94 14.92
C GLN A 404 -10.39 -3.66 13.64
N ASP A 405 -11.10 -2.97 12.66
CA ASP A 405 -11.45 -1.54 12.66
C ASP A 405 -12.97 -1.33 12.74
N CYS A 406 -13.75 -1.95 11.86
CA CYS A 406 -15.22 -1.90 11.81
C CYS A 406 -15.80 -3.30 11.59
N GLY A 407 -17.10 -3.46 11.74
CA GLY A 407 -17.70 -4.76 11.49
C GLY A 407 -19.21 -4.81 11.66
N PHE A 408 -19.73 -6.04 11.58
CA PHE A 408 -21.13 -6.35 11.71
C PHE A 408 -21.35 -7.60 12.56
N ALA A 409 -22.55 -7.72 13.12
CA ALA A 409 -22.98 -8.87 13.91
C ALA A 409 -24.23 -9.51 13.30
N TYR A 410 -24.26 -10.84 13.37
CA TYR A 410 -25.40 -11.67 12.94
C TYR A 410 -25.80 -12.62 14.06
N LEU A 411 -27.08 -12.89 14.19
CA LEU A 411 -27.58 -14.00 15.00
C LEU A 411 -28.34 -14.98 14.12
N ASN A 412 -27.88 -16.22 14.03
CA ASN A 412 -28.43 -17.24 13.13
C ASN A 412 -28.54 -16.74 11.67
N GLY A 413 -27.52 -16.05 11.19
CA GLY A 413 -27.47 -15.46 9.86
C GLY A 413 -28.29 -14.16 9.68
N LYS A 414 -29.09 -13.75 10.68
CA LYS A 414 -29.84 -12.50 10.62
C LYS A 414 -28.99 -11.33 11.11
N TYR A 415 -28.94 -10.27 10.30
CA TYR A 415 -28.24 -9.04 10.64
C TYR A 415 -28.77 -8.40 11.93
N LEU A 416 -27.85 -8.04 12.83
CA LEU A 416 -28.18 -7.38 14.11
C LEU A 416 -27.73 -5.91 14.13
N ALA A 417 -26.47 -5.66 13.78
CA ALA A 417 -25.87 -4.33 13.89
C ALA A 417 -24.61 -4.22 13.04
N ASP A 418 -24.24 -3.01 12.73
CA ASP A 418 -22.89 -2.61 12.32
C ASP A 418 -22.28 -1.71 13.41
N PHE A 419 -20.95 -1.64 13.43
CA PHE A 419 -20.21 -0.89 14.43
C PHE A 419 -18.83 -0.46 13.91
N ASN A 420 -18.35 0.66 14.48
CA ASN A 420 -17.04 1.21 14.24
C ASN A 420 -16.35 1.47 15.59
N GLN A 421 -15.00 1.57 15.56
CA GLN A 421 -14.24 1.96 16.74
C GLN A 421 -14.78 3.24 17.41
N PRO A 422 -14.51 3.45 18.72
CA PRO A 422 -13.64 2.63 19.60
C PRO A 422 -14.34 1.48 20.29
N GLU A 423 -15.68 1.49 20.40
CA GLU A 423 -16.45 0.47 21.10
C GLU A 423 -17.68 0.07 20.27
N ALA A 424 -18.05 -1.20 20.38
CA ALA A 424 -19.27 -1.72 19.79
C ALA A 424 -20.18 -2.26 20.89
N THR A 425 -21.41 -1.75 20.93
CA THR A 425 -22.47 -2.30 21.76
C THR A 425 -23.72 -2.48 20.92
N PHE A 426 -24.27 -3.71 20.94
CA PHE A 426 -25.54 -4.03 20.30
C PHE A 426 -26.37 -4.94 21.22
N THR A 427 -27.64 -5.16 20.89
CA THR A 427 -28.54 -5.92 21.75
C THR A 427 -29.05 -7.18 21.07
N ILE A 428 -28.95 -8.31 21.74
CA ILE A 428 -29.61 -9.54 21.34
C ILE A 428 -31.03 -9.52 21.91
N PRO A 429 -32.06 -9.70 21.08
CA PRO A 429 -33.45 -9.71 21.56
C PRO A 429 -33.73 -10.83 22.55
N ALA A 430 -34.71 -10.62 23.44
CA ALA A 430 -35.16 -11.64 24.39
C ALA A 430 -35.64 -12.91 23.68
N ASN A 431 -35.46 -14.05 24.35
CA ASN A 431 -35.88 -15.38 23.90
C ASN A 431 -35.24 -15.85 22.57
N GLN A 432 -34.14 -15.26 22.19
CA GLN A 432 -33.33 -15.70 21.04
C GLN A 432 -32.08 -16.44 21.52
N SER A 433 -31.72 -17.50 20.81
CA SER A 433 -30.53 -18.32 21.05
C SER A 433 -29.93 -18.75 19.72
N GLY A 434 -28.71 -19.23 19.74
CA GLY A 434 -28.04 -19.79 18.58
C GLY A 434 -26.68 -19.22 18.33
N THR A 435 -26.26 -19.23 17.08
CA THR A 435 -24.93 -18.78 16.67
C THR A 435 -24.88 -17.26 16.53
N LEU A 436 -24.04 -16.62 17.34
CA LEU A 436 -23.62 -15.25 17.14
C LEU A 436 -22.36 -15.25 16.28
N ASP A 437 -22.43 -14.61 15.11
CA ASP A 437 -21.28 -14.32 14.26
C ASP A 437 -20.97 -12.82 14.33
N ILE A 438 -19.71 -12.49 14.64
CA ILE A 438 -19.16 -11.14 14.60
C ILE A 438 -18.12 -11.10 13.49
N ILE A 439 -18.27 -10.18 12.55
CA ILE A 439 -17.36 -10.00 11.42
C ILE A 439 -16.63 -8.68 11.61
N ILE A 440 -15.29 -8.72 11.63
CA ILE A 440 -14.45 -7.52 11.76
C ILE A 440 -13.61 -7.35 10.49
N GLU A 441 -13.63 -6.17 9.89
CA GLU A 441 -12.77 -5.82 8.76
C GLU A 441 -11.44 -5.24 9.24
N ASN A 442 -10.34 -5.65 8.60
CA ASN A 442 -9.07 -4.96 8.59
C ASN A 442 -9.09 -3.90 7.46
N MET A 443 -9.24 -2.63 7.80
CA MET A 443 -9.27 -1.52 6.84
C MET A 443 -7.86 -1.05 6.40
N GLY A 444 -6.81 -1.67 6.90
CA GLY A 444 -5.38 -1.35 6.69
C GLY A 444 -4.69 -1.09 8.03
N ARG A 445 -3.45 -1.57 8.18
CA ARG A 445 -2.61 -1.25 9.33
C ARG A 445 -1.92 0.08 9.11
N THR A 446 -1.68 0.81 10.19
CA THR A 446 -0.96 2.08 10.10
C THR A 446 0.47 1.83 9.61
N ASP A 447 0.89 2.68 8.68
CA ASP A 447 2.19 2.62 8.04
C ASP A 447 3.20 3.60 8.64
N PHE A 448 2.74 4.53 9.48
CA PHE A 448 3.57 5.56 10.11
C PHE A 448 3.18 5.75 11.57
N LEU A 449 4.10 6.12 12.44
CA LEU A 449 4.06 6.42 13.88
C LEU A 449 4.79 5.38 14.75
N CYS A 450 4.95 5.72 16.05
CA CYS A 450 5.76 4.95 16.99
C CYS A 450 5.10 3.69 17.58
N ASN A 451 3.80 3.49 17.37
CA ASN A 451 3.06 2.37 17.97
C ASN A 451 2.64 1.34 16.91
N LEU A 452 3.60 0.86 16.12
CA LEU A 452 3.33 -0.13 15.07
C LEU A 452 2.78 -1.45 15.65
N GLU A 453 3.20 -1.84 16.85
CA GLU A 453 2.74 -3.06 17.52
C GLU A 453 1.27 -3.01 17.96
N ASP A 454 0.65 -1.84 18.02
CA ASP A 454 -0.77 -1.66 18.36
C ASP A 454 -1.71 -1.90 17.16
N ASN A 455 -1.18 -2.36 16.03
CA ASN A 455 -1.91 -2.58 14.77
C ASN A 455 -2.58 -3.97 14.64
N ARG A 456 -2.69 -4.74 15.72
CA ARG A 456 -3.41 -6.03 15.66
C ARG A 456 -4.85 -5.82 15.27
N LYS A 457 -5.30 -6.60 14.27
CA LYS A 457 -6.66 -6.51 13.71
C LYS A 457 -7.61 -7.56 14.31
N GLY A 458 -8.91 -7.33 14.16
CA GLY A 458 -9.93 -8.14 14.79
C GLY A 458 -10.14 -7.76 16.26
N ILE A 459 -10.58 -8.71 17.09
CA ILE A 459 -10.86 -8.50 18.51
C ILE A 459 -9.60 -8.79 19.33
N SER A 460 -9.02 -7.76 19.95
CA SER A 460 -7.87 -7.89 20.86
C SER A 460 -8.24 -7.80 22.35
N GLY A 461 -9.49 -7.48 22.64
CA GLY A 461 -10.06 -7.48 23.98
C GLY A 461 -10.88 -8.74 24.24
N GLY A 462 -12.19 -8.58 24.35
CA GLY A 462 -13.13 -9.66 24.54
C GLY A 462 -14.55 -9.24 24.23
N VAL A 463 -15.49 -10.15 24.40
CA VAL A 463 -16.92 -9.89 24.22
C VAL A 463 -17.61 -10.04 25.57
N ILE A 464 -18.30 -8.99 26.01
CA ILE A 464 -18.98 -8.91 27.31
C ILE A 464 -20.48 -8.95 27.09
N LEU A 465 -21.15 -9.82 27.80
CA LEU A 465 -22.60 -9.91 27.88
C LEU A 465 -23.11 -9.20 29.12
N ASN A 466 -24.20 -8.46 28.98
CA ASN A 466 -24.91 -7.79 30.09
C ASN A 466 -23.98 -6.93 30.96
N HIS A 467 -23.01 -6.22 30.34
CA HIS A 467 -22.04 -5.31 30.95
C HIS A 467 -21.11 -5.92 32.01
N GLN A 468 -21.14 -7.23 32.22
CA GLN A 468 -20.45 -7.86 33.36
C GLN A 468 -19.71 -9.16 33.02
N ARG A 469 -20.24 -9.95 32.10
CA ARG A 469 -19.79 -11.32 31.89
C ARG A 469 -19.05 -11.46 30.55
N PHE A 470 -17.79 -11.85 30.59
CA PHE A 470 -17.10 -12.32 29.39
C PHE A 470 -17.77 -13.56 28.82
N HIS A 471 -17.97 -13.57 27.51
CA HIS A 471 -18.36 -14.77 26.78
C HIS A 471 -17.11 -15.44 26.24
N PHE A 472 -16.96 -16.72 26.51
CA PHE A 472 -15.80 -17.52 26.16
C PHE A 472 -16.11 -18.55 25.08
N ASN A 473 -15.07 -19.26 24.62
CA ASN A 473 -15.12 -20.32 23.62
C ASN A 473 -15.58 -19.81 22.23
N TRP A 474 -14.71 -19.02 21.64
CA TRP A 474 -14.88 -18.46 20.31
C TRP A 474 -14.20 -19.33 19.26
N THR A 475 -14.83 -19.51 18.12
CA THR A 475 -14.16 -19.94 16.89
C THR A 475 -13.80 -18.71 16.10
N SER A 476 -12.50 -18.49 15.89
CA SER A 476 -11.93 -17.37 15.13
C SER A 476 -11.43 -17.88 13.78
N ALA A 477 -11.82 -17.23 12.68
CA ALA A 477 -11.41 -17.64 11.33
C ALA A 477 -11.15 -16.41 10.45
N PRO A 478 -9.98 -16.32 9.78
CA PRO A 478 -9.76 -15.32 8.73
C PRO A 478 -10.70 -15.54 7.53
N LEU A 479 -11.15 -14.43 6.92
CA LEU A 479 -11.88 -14.36 5.66
C LEU A 479 -11.05 -13.50 4.69
N PRO A 480 -10.07 -14.05 3.98
CA PRO A 480 -9.15 -13.27 3.15
C PRO A 480 -9.79 -12.67 1.89
N MET A 481 -10.98 -13.11 1.49
CA MET A 481 -11.71 -12.64 0.30
C MET A 481 -10.97 -12.84 -1.04
N GLU A 482 -9.93 -13.65 -1.05
CA GLU A 482 -9.14 -13.94 -2.27
C GLU A 482 -9.80 -14.98 -3.16
N ASP A 483 -10.43 -15.99 -2.56
CA ASP A 483 -11.14 -17.04 -3.30
C ASP A 483 -12.65 -16.96 -3.02
N LEU A 484 -13.41 -16.49 -4.02
CA LEU A 484 -14.86 -16.45 -3.99
C LEU A 484 -15.50 -17.57 -4.83
N SER A 485 -14.73 -18.55 -5.29
CA SER A 485 -15.21 -19.62 -6.20
C SER A 485 -16.28 -20.51 -5.58
N LYS A 486 -16.31 -20.60 -4.26
CA LYS A 486 -17.28 -21.41 -3.50
C LYS A 486 -18.54 -20.65 -3.09
N ILE A 487 -18.60 -19.35 -3.32
CA ILE A 487 -19.78 -18.52 -3.02
C ILE A 487 -20.95 -18.96 -3.90
N LYS A 488 -22.10 -19.11 -3.28
CA LYS A 488 -23.34 -19.47 -3.98
C LYS A 488 -24.12 -18.20 -4.33
N TYR A 489 -24.00 -17.80 -5.58
CA TYR A 489 -24.77 -16.70 -6.12
C TYR A 489 -26.18 -17.14 -6.48
N GLY A 490 -27.18 -16.29 -6.20
CA GLY A 490 -28.57 -16.43 -6.60
C GLY A 490 -29.03 -15.20 -7.37
N ALA A 491 -30.33 -15.13 -7.68
CA ALA A 491 -30.94 -13.95 -8.27
C ALA A 491 -30.89 -12.78 -7.28
N LEU A 492 -30.93 -11.56 -7.81
CA LEU A 492 -31.04 -10.35 -7.00
C LEU A 492 -32.32 -10.42 -6.14
N PRO A 493 -32.22 -10.18 -4.82
CA PRO A 493 -33.40 -10.09 -3.96
C PRO A 493 -34.22 -8.83 -4.33
N GLU A 494 -35.51 -8.83 -3.97
CA GLU A 494 -36.27 -7.58 -3.93
C GLU A 494 -35.59 -6.59 -2.98
N PHE A 495 -35.76 -5.28 -3.24
CA PHE A 495 -35.08 -4.23 -2.49
C PHE A 495 -35.26 -4.45 -0.98
N PRO A 496 -34.18 -4.68 -0.23
CA PRO A 496 -34.28 -5.07 1.20
C PRO A 496 -34.64 -3.87 2.05
N VAL A 497 -35.44 -4.13 3.09
CA VAL A 497 -35.75 -3.15 4.14
C VAL A 497 -34.59 -2.97 5.12
N GLN A 498 -33.63 -3.89 5.11
CA GLN A 498 -32.48 -3.94 6.02
C GLN A 498 -31.17 -4.02 5.26
N LYS A 499 -30.10 -3.56 5.91
CA LYS A 499 -28.72 -3.69 5.46
C LYS A 499 -28.36 -5.15 5.18
N ARG A 500 -27.77 -5.44 4.02
CA ARG A 500 -27.41 -6.80 3.60
C ARG A 500 -26.01 -6.80 2.96
N PRO A 501 -24.95 -6.87 3.78
CA PRO A 501 -23.61 -7.03 3.25
C PRO A 501 -23.52 -8.26 2.36
N GLY A 502 -22.97 -8.09 1.14
CA GLY A 502 -22.93 -9.20 0.21
C GLY A 502 -22.17 -8.90 -1.08
N PHE A 503 -22.14 -9.91 -1.92
CA PHE A 503 -21.41 -9.93 -3.17
C PHE A 503 -22.36 -9.82 -4.34
N PHE A 504 -22.13 -8.85 -5.20
CA PHE A 504 -22.81 -8.69 -6.47
C PHE A 504 -21.90 -9.15 -7.59
N ARG A 505 -22.43 -9.82 -8.61
CA ARG A 505 -21.66 -10.29 -9.75
C ARG A 505 -22.36 -9.95 -11.07
N GLY A 506 -21.56 -9.51 -12.05
CA GLY A 506 -21.98 -9.27 -13.42
C GLY A 506 -20.96 -9.79 -14.43
N ARG A 507 -21.40 -9.92 -15.69
CA ARG A 507 -20.55 -10.35 -16.81
C ARG A 507 -20.63 -9.34 -17.94
N PHE A 508 -19.49 -9.15 -18.63
CA PHE A 508 -19.40 -8.25 -19.78
C PHE A 508 -18.43 -8.78 -20.83
N GLN A 509 -18.61 -8.33 -22.06
CA GLN A 509 -17.78 -8.74 -23.18
C GLN A 509 -16.71 -7.70 -23.47
N VAL A 510 -15.51 -8.19 -23.74
CA VAL A 510 -14.35 -7.39 -24.12
C VAL A 510 -13.81 -7.92 -25.46
N GLU A 511 -13.81 -7.07 -26.49
CA GLU A 511 -13.25 -7.42 -27.79
C GLU A 511 -11.72 -7.35 -27.77
N THR A 512 -11.21 -6.25 -27.25
CA THR A 512 -9.77 -5.98 -27.10
C THR A 512 -9.54 -5.46 -25.67
N PRO A 513 -8.74 -6.18 -24.86
CA PRO A 513 -8.36 -5.71 -23.53
C PRO A 513 -7.57 -4.39 -23.62
N MET A 514 -8.08 -3.36 -22.97
CA MET A 514 -7.45 -2.04 -22.81
C MET A 514 -7.67 -1.58 -21.38
N ASP A 515 -6.83 -0.68 -20.90
CA ASP A 515 -7.00 -0.08 -19.57
C ASP A 515 -8.35 0.61 -19.46
N THR A 516 -8.95 0.58 -18.28
CA THR A 516 -10.25 1.19 -18.01
C THR A 516 -10.37 1.58 -16.54
N PHE A 517 -11.44 2.28 -16.19
CA PHE A 517 -11.74 2.71 -14.82
C PHE A 517 -13.13 2.23 -14.42
N LEU A 518 -13.20 1.51 -13.29
CA LEU A 518 -14.42 0.95 -12.76
C LEU A 518 -15.07 1.91 -11.76
N MET A 519 -16.29 2.30 -11.99
CA MET A 519 -17.12 3.12 -11.11
C MET A 519 -18.29 2.28 -10.57
N ILE A 520 -18.67 2.52 -9.31
CA ILE A 520 -19.77 1.84 -8.64
C ILE A 520 -20.84 2.89 -8.26
N PRO A 521 -21.76 3.25 -9.18
CA PRO A 521 -22.81 4.24 -8.92
C PRO A 521 -23.72 3.79 -7.77
N GLY A 522 -23.81 4.61 -6.72
CA GLY A 522 -24.62 4.28 -5.54
C GLY A 522 -23.99 3.31 -4.55
N GLY A 523 -22.77 2.86 -4.80
CA GLY A 523 -21.99 2.10 -3.82
C GLY A 523 -21.59 2.95 -2.63
N SER A 524 -21.60 2.36 -1.44
CA SER A 524 -21.22 3.03 -0.20
C SER A 524 -19.76 2.75 0.19
N TYR A 525 -19.45 1.48 0.42
CA TYR A 525 -18.13 1.00 0.80
C TYR A 525 -18.01 -0.50 0.56
N GLY A 526 -16.87 -0.89 0.03
CA GLY A 526 -16.56 -2.29 -0.22
C GLY A 526 -15.29 -2.48 -1.03
N PHE A 527 -15.24 -3.57 -1.81
CA PHE A 527 -14.11 -3.86 -2.69
C PHE A 527 -14.60 -4.48 -4.00
N CYS A 528 -13.75 -4.43 -5.02
CA CYS A 528 -14.04 -4.98 -6.35
C CYS A 528 -13.00 -5.99 -6.80
N ARG A 529 -13.47 -6.94 -7.63
CA ARG A 529 -12.63 -7.93 -8.31
C ARG A 529 -12.97 -8.00 -9.80
N ILE A 530 -11.96 -8.24 -10.61
CA ILE A 530 -12.10 -8.51 -12.05
C ILE A 530 -11.47 -9.87 -12.34
N ASN A 531 -12.24 -10.79 -12.91
CA ASN A 531 -11.76 -12.15 -13.25
C ASN A 531 -11.05 -12.84 -12.05
N GLY A 532 -11.57 -12.65 -10.84
CA GLY A 532 -11.00 -13.19 -9.61
C GLY A 532 -9.79 -12.42 -9.05
N ARG A 533 -9.29 -11.38 -9.72
CA ARG A 533 -8.21 -10.52 -9.21
C ARG A 533 -8.78 -9.36 -8.42
N LEU A 534 -8.33 -9.18 -7.20
CA LEU A 534 -8.77 -8.11 -6.31
C LEU A 534 -8.16 -6.78 -6.76
N LEU A 535 -9.02 -5.82 -7.15
CA LEU A 535 -8.60 -4.46 -7.50
C LEU A 535 -8.24 -3.65 -6.27
N GLY A 536 -9.16 -3.58 -5.32
CA GLY A 536 -9.03 -2.80 -4.11
C GLY A 536 -10.37 -2.32 -3.58
N ARG A 537 -10.30 -1.47 -2.55
CA ARG A 537 -11.46 -0.89 -1.88
C ARG A 537 -11.97 0.34 -2.60
N TYR A 538 -13.28 0.55 -2.57
CA TYR A 538 -13.93 1.81 -2.96
C TYR A 538 -14.68 2.39 -1.76
N ASN A 539 -14.87 3.71 -1.76
CA ASN A 539 -15.58 4.42 -0.71
C ASN A 539 -16.28 5.66 -1.27
N LYS A 540 -17.58 5.85 -0.96
CA LYS A 540 -18.37 7.01 -1.36
C LYS A 540 -17.84 8.35 -0.83
N SER A 541 -16.99 8.33 0.18
CA SER A 541 -16.38 9.53 0.75
C SER A 541 -15.21 10.06 -0.08
N GLY A 542 -14.77 9.34 -1.10
CA GLY A 542 -13.70 9.75 -2.01
C GLY A 542 -12.32 9.87 -1.35
N PRO A 543 -11.38 10.59 -1.98
CA PRO A 543 -11.53 11.47 -3.18
C PRO A 543 -11.51 10.72 -4.53
N TYR A 544 -11.13 9.44 -4.56
CA TYR A 544 -11.15 8.64 -5.78
C TYR A 544 -12.45 7.82 -5.84
N TYR A 545 -13.22 8.01 -6.92
CA TYR A 545 -14.53 7.40 -7.14
C TYR A 545 -14.53 6.38 -8.26
N SER A 546 -13.36 6.02 -8.73
CA SER A 546 -13.12 4.95 -9.68
C SER A 546 -11.92 4.13 -9.25
N LEU A 547 -11.90 2.86 -9.65
CA LEU A 547 -10.79 1.94 -9.50
C LEU A 547 -10.13 1.72 -10.85
N TYR A 548 -8.82 1.86 -10.93
CA TYR A 548 -8.06 1.53 -12.14
C TYR A 548 -8.10 0.04 -12.42
N VAL A 549 -8.42 -0.32 -13.66
CA VAL A 549 -8.46 -1.70 -14.15
C VAL A 549 -7.45 -1.84 -15.28
N PRO A 550 -6.27 -2.41 -15.01
CA PRO A 550 -5.28 -2.67 -16.05
C PRO A 550 -5.81 -3.63 -17.12
N ALA A 551 -5.44 -3.45 -18.38
CA ALA A 551 -5.80 -4.38 -19.47
C ALA A 551 -5.37 -5.82 -19.17
N THR A 552 -4.30 -6.01 -18.40
CA THR A 552 -3.78 -7.33 -17.97
C THR A 552 -4.72 -8.08 -17.01
N PHE A 553 -5.71 -7.42 -16.43
CA PHE A 553 -6.76 -8.04 -15.61
C PHE A 553 -7.95 -8.49 -16.47
N LEU A 554 -8.03 -8.02 -17.71
CA LEU A 554 -9.07 -8.35 -18.67
C LEU A 554 -8.61 -9.45 -19.64
N LYS A 555 -9.56 -10.12 -20.23
CA LYS A 555 -9.34 -11.11 -21.31
C LYS A 555 -10.29 -10.83 -22.46
N LYS A 556 -9.91 -11.23 -23.67
CA LYS A 556 -10.81 -11.22 -24.81
C LYS A 556 -11.98 -12.18 -24.55
N GLY A 557 -13.21 -11.74 -24.83
CA GLY A 557 -14.43 -12.49 -24.58
C GLY A 557 -15.08 -12.09 -23.25
N GLU A 558 -15.72 -13.05 -22.59
CA GLU A 558 -16.45 -12.81 -21.34
C GLU A 558 -15.52 -12.54 -20.16
N ASN A 559 -15.81 -11.46 -19.43
CA ASN A 559 -15.15 -11.07 -18.19
C ASN A 559 -16.18 -10.99 -17.08
N THR A 560 -15.72 -11.20 -15.85
CA THR A 560 -16.55 -11.14 -14.63
C THR A 560 -16.11 -9.98 -13.75
N VAL A 561 -17.09 -9.21 -13.29
CA VAL A 561 -16.91 -8.21 -12.22
C VAL A 561 -17.66 -8.66 -10.99
N GLU A 562 -16.99 -8.62 -9.82
CA GLU A 562 -17.56 -8.92 -8.51
C GLU A 562 -17.38 -7.69 -7.63
N VAL A 563 -18.45 -7.28 -6.94
CA VAL A 563 -18.48 -6.15 -6.02
C VAL A 563 -18.97 -6.62 -4.67
N PHE A 564 -18.14 -6.52 -3.65
CA PHE A 564 -18.62 -6.61 -2.25
C PHE A 564 -19.11 -5.24 -1.82
N GLU A 565 -20.31 -5.17 -1.28
CA GLU A 565 -20.92 -3.95 -0.74
C GLU A 565 -21.37 -4.20 0.70
N GLN A 566 -21.02 -3.29 1.60
CA GLN A 566 -21.40 -3.40 3.02
C GLN A 566 -22.85 -3.05 3.28
N ASP A 567 -23.42 -2.16 2.46
CA ASP A 567 -24.83 -1.79 2.61
C ASP A 567 -25.73 -2.62 1.69
N TYR A 568 -26.11 -2.10 0.57
CA TYR A 568 -26.82 -2.75 -0.52
C TYR A 568 -26.85 -1.81 -1.73
N LEU A 569 -26.53 -2.32 -2.90
CA LEU A 569 -26.62 -1.54 -4.14
C LEU A 569 -28.06 -1.44 -4.60
N ALA A 570 -28.67 -0.27 -4.40
CA ALA A 570 -30.02 0.00 -4.87
C ALA A 570 -30.13 -0.05 -6.42
N ARG A 571 -29.04 0.27 -7.09
CA ARG A 571 -28.88 0.12 -8.55
C ARG A 571 -27.71 -0.85 -8.77
N PRO A 572 -27.95 -2.17 -8.90
CA PRO A 572 -26.87 -3.16 -9.02
C PRO A 572 -26.25 -3.09 -10.43
N MET A 573 -25.38 -2.12 -10.62
CA MET A 573 -24.62 -1.91 -11.84
C MET A 573 -23.26 -1.26 -11.54
N VAL A 574 -22.34 -1.48 -12.44
CA VAL A 574 -21.06 -0.78 -12.48
C VAL A 574 -20.87 -0.13 -13.85
N ARG A 575 -19.98 0.86 -13.92
CA ARG A 575 -19.61 1.53 -15.17
C ARG A 575 -18.13 1.45 -15.42
N PHE A 576 -17.74 1.07 -16.63
CA PHE A 576 -16.38 1.13 -17.11
C PHE A 576 -16.20 2.32 -18.05
N ALA A 577 -15.25 3.22 -17.73
CA ALA A 577 -14.95 4.42 -18.50
C ALA A 577 -13.47 4.45 -18.91
N ASP A 578 -13.15 5.21 -19.94
CA ASP A 578 -11.79 5.40 -20.45
C ASP A 578 -10.97 6.47 -19.68
N HIS A 579 -11.55 7.04 -18.63
CA HIS A 579 -10.91 8.05 -17.78
C HIS A 579 -11.33 7.88 -16.31
N PRO A 580 -10.48 8.29 -15.36
CA PRO A 580 -10.84 8.26 -13.94
C PRO A 580 -11.88 9.33 -13.62
N ASN A 581 -12.70 9.08 -12.60
CA ASN A 581 -13.58 10.09 -12.03
C ASN A 581 -13.10 10.49 -10.63
N PRO A 582 -12.23 11.52 -10.51
CA PRO A 582 -11.74 11.97 -9.21
C PRO A 582 -12.75 12.82 -8.43
N ASP A 583 -13.84 13.30 -9.08
CA ASP A 583 -14.82 14.19 -8.47
C ASP A 583 -16.25 13.62 -8.52
N MET A 584 -16.81 13.26 -7.36
CA MET A 584 -18.20 12.78 -7.26
C MET A 584 -19.29 13.82 -7.54
N LYS A 585 -18.98 15.05 -7.78
CA LYS A 585 -19.99 16.06 -8.18
C LYS A 585 -20.80 15.64 -9.41
N SER A 586 -20.30 14.65 -10.16
CA SER A 586 -20.96 14.10 -11.34
C SER A 586 -21.84 12.87 -11.08
N PHE A 587 -21.79 12.21 -9.91
CA PHE A 587 -22.67 11.06 -9.61
C PHE A 587 -24.08 11.44 -9.20
N SER A 588 -24.30 12.63 -8.67
CA SER A 588 -25.64 13.17 -8.41
C SER A 588 -26.40 13.52 -9.70
N THR A 589 -25.71 13.58 -10.84
CA THR A 589 -26.30 13.90 -12.16
C THR A 589 -26.52 12.67 -13.03
N LEU A 590 -26.33 11.47 -12.53
CA LEU A 590 -26.72 10.21 -13.17
C LEU A 590 -28.12 9.77 -12.70
N GLU A 591 -29.06 10.75 -12.53
CA GLU A 591 -30.48 10.49 -12.43
C GLU A 591 -31.06 10.09 -13.79
#